data_c87fee5e273c8adb231dd966c4afb75f
#
_entry.id   c87fee5e273c8adb231dd966c4afb75f
#
_cell.length_a   1.000
_cell.length_b   1.000
_cell.length_c   1.000
_cell.angle_alpha   90.00
_cell.angle_beta   90.00
_cell.angle_gamma   90.00
#
_symmetry.space_group_name_H-M   'P 1'
#
loop_
_entity.id
_entity.type
_entity.pdbx_description
1 polymer ?
#
loop_
_entity_poly.entity_id
_entity_poly.type
_entity_poly.pdbx_seq_one_letter_code
_entity_poly.pdbx_strand_id
1 'polypeptide(L)'
;MPKWQNYDRIYDMNISSRSSDIVKMTQILRYLLSFDDNGKMNRTKLIKLLWAADRYHMRHYGRLVSDSNYVAMKFGPVSSLALDIAQVKNDFALDEEDMKYIGYYLSADEKDTMATAASIKNDHLSETDKEALKWAWDTFGDREAFDIANNVSHLYPEWAQFEDFFVRGGGRGRRDIDPIKFFDNPEHGDEFFSQDADQLAAARELYIDDKNALAALG
;
A
#
# COMPACT_ATOMS: atom_id res chain seq x y z
N MET A 1 -26.35 -24.92 -13.51
CA MET A 1 -25.89 -23.65 -12.93
C MET A 1 -24.50 -23.85 -12.38
N PRO A 2 -23.48 -23.02 -12.72
CA PRO A 2 -22.14 -23.23 -12.23
C PRO A 2 -22.08 -22.98 -10.71
N LYS A 3 -21.32 -23.80 -10.00
CA LYS A 3 -21.11 -23.74 -8.53
C LYS A 3 -20.55 -22.40 -8.01
N TRP A 4 -20.12 -21.50 -8.89
CA TRP A 4 -19.51 -20.20 -8.59
C TRP A 4 -20.48 -19.16 -8.03
N GLN A 5 -21.77 -19.16 -8.43
CA GLN A 5 -22.76 -18.18 -7.99
C GLN A 5 -23.14 -18.28 -6.50
N ASN A 6 -22.87 -19.42 -5.85
CA ASN A 6 -23.12 -19.57 -4.41
C ASN A 6 -21.95 -19.06 -3.53
N TYR A 7 -20.73 -19.01 -4.07
CA TYR A 7 -19.56 -18.55 -3.30
C TYR A 7 -19.58 -17.03 -3.13
N ASP A 8 -19.91 -16.26 -4.16
CA ASP A 8 -20.00 -14.79 -4.08
C ASP A 8 -20.99 -14.35 -2.99
N ARG A 9 -22.10 -15.06 -2.81
CA ARG A 9 -23.12 -14.77 -1.78
C ARG A 9 -22.66 -15.07 -0.36
N ILE A 10 -21.83 -16.10 -0.18
CA ILE A 10 -21.33 -16.51 1.15
C ILE A 10 -20.25 -15.53 1.61
N TYR A 11 -19.41 -15.05 0.71
CA TYR A 11 -18.34 -14.10 1.02
C TYR A 11 -18.87 -12.66 1.20
N ASP A 12 -19.86 -12.22 0.41
CA ASP A 12 -20.56 -10.93 0.62
C ASP A 12 -21.31 -10.88 1.99
N MET A 13 -21.81 -12.01 2.49
CA MET A 13 -22.54 -12.06 3.78
C MET A 13 -21.61 -12.01 5.00
N ASN A 14 -20.33 -12.36 4.87
CA ASN A 14 -19.36 -12.39 5.98
C ASN A 14 -18.46 -11.15 6.07
N ILE A 15 -18.61 -10.15 5.19
CA ILE A 15 -17.83 -8.90 5.24
C ILE A 15 -18.07 -8.13 6.55
N SER A 16 -19.25 -8.25 7.16
CA SER A 16 -19.60 -7.52 8.39
C SER A 16 -18.83 -7.96 9.65
N SER A 17 -18.12 -9.08 9.63
CA SER A 17 -17.34 -9.59 10.76
C SER A 17 -15.82 -9.44 10.57
N ARG A 18 -15.36 -9.01 9.40
CA ARG A 18 -13.94 -8.85 9.09
C ARG A 18 -13.43 -7.46 9.40
N SER A 19 -12.12 -7.37 9.69
CA SER A 19 -11.46 -6.08 9.76
C SER A 19 -11.65 -5.33 8.44
N SER A 20 -12.20 -4.15 8.52
CA SER A 20 -12.37 -3.20 7.40
C SER A 20 -11.06 -3.00 6.64
N ASP A 21 -9.93 -3.07 7.35
CA ASP A 21 -8.59 -2.87 6.81
C ASP A 21 -8.15 -4.01 5.88
N ILE A 22 -8.46 -5.25 6.21
CA ILE A 22 -8.19 -6.43 5.36
C ILE A 22 -8.98 -6.35 4.06
N VAL A 23 -10.27 -6.00 4.16
CA VAL A 23 -11.13 -5.85 2.99
C VAL A 23 -10.61 -4.74 2.09
N LYS A 24 -10.35 -3.57 2.64
CA LYS A 24 -9.83 -2.40 1.91
C LYS A 24 -8.48 -2.71 1.26
N MET A 25 -7.54 -3.27 2.03
CA MET A 25 -6.21 -3.62 1.48
C MET A 25 -6.30 -4.65 0.35
N THR A 26 -7.15 -5.65 0.48
CA THR A 26 -7.37 -6.64 -0.58
C THR A 26 -7.92 -5.97 -1.85
N GLN A 27 -8.87 -5.04 -1.71
CA GLN A 27 -9.39 -4.25 -2.84
C GLN A 27 -8.30 -3.38 -3.48
N ILE A 28 -7.45 -2.72 -2.68
CA ILE A 28 -6.33 -1.91 -3.15
C ILE A 28 -5.39 -2.75 -4.03
N LEU A 29 -4.91 -3.88 -3.50
CA LEU A 29 -3.98 -4.75 -4.22
C LEU A 29 -4.61 -5.30 -5.50
N ARG A 30 -5.88 -5.71 -5.44
CA ARG A 30 -6.64 -6.12 -6.61
C ARG A 30 -6.79 -5.03 -7.64
N TYR A 31 -7.06 -3.79 -7.21
CA TYR A 31 -7.22 -2.65 -8.10
C TYR A 31 -5.91 -2.32 -8.83
N LEU A 32 -4.78 -2.33 -8.12
CA LEU A 32 -3.45 -2.17 -8.74
C LEU A 32 -3.15 -3.29 -9.74
N LEU A 33 -3.44 -4.54 -9.40
CA LEU A 33 -3.26 -5.68 -10.30
C LEU A 33 -4.12 -5.59 -11.57
N SER A 34 -5.27 -4.91 -11.50
CA SER A 34 -6.16 -4.76 -12.66
C SER A 34 -5.62 -3.83 -13.75
N PHE A 35 -4.57 -3.08 -13.49
CA PHE A 35 -3.90 -2.26 -14.51
C PHE A 35 -2.94 -3.06 -15.39
N ASP A 36 -2.48 -4.23 -14.94
CA ASP A 36 -1.70 -5.15 -15.76
C ASP A 36 -2.63 -6.00 -16.64
N ASP A 37 -2.32 -6.13 -17.92
CA ASP A 37 -3.15 -6.84 -18.92
C ASP A 37 -3.42 -8.30 -18.54
N ASN A 38 -2.50 -8.94 -17.79
CA ASN A 38 -2.62 -10.31 -17.34
C ASN A 38 -3.14 -10.42 -15.90
N GLY A 39 -3.40 -9.28 -15.24
CA GLY A 39 -3.76 -9.22 -13.83
C GLY A 39 -2.68 -9.80 -12.90
N LYS A 40 -1.40 -9.66 -13.28
CA LYS A 40 -0.26 -10.22 -12.55
C LYS A 40 0.85 -9.20 -12.37
N MET A 41 1.50 -9.22 -11.21
CA MET A 41 2.58 -8.29 -10.93
C MET A 41 3.58 -8.90 -9.96
N ASN A 42 4.86 -8.54 -10.11
CA ASN A 42 5.86 -8.82 -9.10
C ASN A 42 5.45 -8.20 -7.75
N ARG A 43 5.53 -8.97 -6.67
CA ARG A 43 5.12 -8.56 -5.32
C ARG A 43 5.81 -7.28 -4.86
N THR A 44 7.12 -7.16 -5.09
CA THR A 44 7.86 -5.93 -4.72
C THR A 44 7.32 -4.72 -5.48
N LYS A 45 7.07 -4.86 -6.78
CA LYS A 45 6.48 -3.79 -7.60
C LYS A 45 5.11 -3.37 -7.06
N LEU A 46 4.23 -4.33 -6.79
CA LEU A 46 2.90 -4.07 -6.25
C LEU A 46 2.96 -3.26 -4.95
N ILE A 47 3.84 -3.65 -4.00
CA ILE A 47 4.03 -2.95 -2.74
C ILE A 47 4.62 -1.54 -2.95
N LYS A 48 5.50 -1.36 -3.94
CA LYS A 48 6.07 -0.03 -4.25
C LYS A 48 5.08 0.89 -4.95
N LEU A 49 4.20 0.36 -5.78
CA LEU A 49 3.09 1.15 -6.35
C LEU A 49 2.12 1.60 -5.26
N LEU A 50 1.82 0.75 -4.28
CA LEU A 50 1.02 1.14 -3.12
C LEU A 50 1.71 2.25 -2.30
N TRP A 51 3.02 2.11 -2.04
CA TRP A 51 3.78 3.18 -1.37
C TRP A 51 3.68 4.50 -2.13
N ALA A 52 3.83 4.48 -3.45
CA ALA A 52 3.72 5.68 -4.28
C ALA A 52 2.31 6.30 -4.22
N ALA A 53 1.26 5.47 -4.29
CA ALA A 53 -0.11 5.93 -4.14
C ALA A 53 -0.37 6.54 -2.75
N ASP A 54 0.12 5.91 -1.69
CA ASP A 54 -0.01 6.40 -0.32
C ASP A 54 0.72 7.73 -0.12
N ARG A 55 1.96 7.86 -0.66
CA ARG A 55 2.70 9.12 -0.61
C ARG A 55 1.97 10.23 -1.37
N TYR A 56 1.50 9.95 -2.59
CA TYR A 56 0.70 10.90 -3.38
C TYR A 56 -0.54 11.34 -2.60
N HIS A 57 -1.33 10.39 -2.12
CA HIS A 57 -2.59 10.67 -1.45
C HIS A 57 -2.40 11.42 -0.12
N MET A 58 -1.38 11.05 0.65
CA MET A 58 -1.01 11.74 1.89
C MET A 58 -0.72 13.22 1.63
N ARG A 59 0.05 13.52 0.60
CA ARG A 59 0.45 14.88 0.23
C ARG A 59 -0.69 15.73 -0.32
N HIS A 60 -1.70 15.10 -0.96
CA HIS A 60 -2.84 15.78 -1.55
C HIS A 60 -4.04 15.88 -0.61
N TYR A 61 -4.29 14.84 0.19
CA TYR A 61 -5.53 14.65 0.93
C TYR A 61 -5.35 14.43 2.44
N GLY A 62 -4.11 14.45 2.96
CA GLY A 62 -3.81 14.33 4.38
C GLY A 62 -4.04 12.95 4.98
N ARG A 63 -4.22 11.89 4.19
CA ARG A 63 -4.37 10.51 4.65
C ARG A 63 -3.72 9.50 3.71
N LEU A 64 -3.44 8.32 4.19
CA LEU A 64 -3.01 7.19 3.36
C LEU A 64 -4.21 6.55 2.65
N VAL A 65 -4.03 6.05 1.43
CA VAL A 65 -5.00 5.15 0.78
C VAL A 65 -5.15 3.87 1.60
N SER A 66 -4.03 3.34 2.07
CA SER A 66 -3.95 2.04 2.75
C SER A 66 -4.40 2.05 4.21
N ASP A 67 -4.40 3.20 4.87
CA ASP A 67 -4.58 3.37 6.32
C ASP A 67 -3.68 2.44 7.17
N SER A 68 -2.53 2.00 6.61
CA SER A 68 -1.63 1.02 7.18
C SER A 68 -0.38 1.65 7.79
N ASN A 69 0.18 0.99 8.80
CA ASN A 69 1.49 1.34 9.32
C ASN A 69 2.57 1.04 8.29
N TYR A 70 3.56 1.94 8.21
CA TYR A 70 4.70 1.81 7.34
C TYR A 70 5.98 1.46 8.08
N VAL A 71 6.79 0.61 7.46
CA VAL A 71 8.13 0.28 7.93
C VAL A 71 9.16 0.46 6.83
N ALA A 72 10.34 0.95 7.19
CA ALA A 72 11.51 0.90 6.33
C ALA A 72 12.13 -0.50 6.39
N MET A 73 12.40 -1.06 5.24
CA MET A 73 13.16 -2.30 5.05
C MET A 73 14.31 -2.05 4.07
N LYS A 74 15.21 -3.04 3.90
CA LYS A 74 16.37 -2.91 3.02
C LYS A 74 16.04 -2.42 1.60
N PHE A 75 14.88 -2.79 1.07
CA PHE A 75 14.42 -2.42 -0.27
C PHE A 75 13.34 -1.33 -0.26
N GLY A 76 13.40 -0.42 0.72
CA GLY A 76 12.56 0.76 0.77
C GLY A 76 11.37 0.66 1.74
N PRO A 77 10.50 1.68 1.74
CA PRO A 77 9.31 1.72 2.59
C PRO A 77 8.26 0.68 2.18
N VAL A 78 7.57 0.11 3.15
CA VAL A 78 6.60 -0.98 2.97
C VAL A 78 5.42 -0.79 3.91
N SER A 79 4.20 -0.86 3.40
CA SER A 79 2.99 -1.03 4.21
C SER A 79 3.02 -2.41 4.88
N SER A 80 2.94 -2.46 6.20
CA SER A 80 3.03 -3.72 6.96
C SER A 80 1.92 -4.68 6.58
N LEU A 81 0.67 -4.20 6.51
CA LEU A 81 -0.48 -5.02 6.15
C LEU A 81 -0.40 -5.54 4.71
N ALA A 82 0.01 -4.69 3.76
CA ALA A 82 0.19 -5.12 2.37
C ALA A 82 1.27 -6.20 2.23
N LEU A 83 2.35 -6.09 3.01
CA LEU A 83 3.40 -7.10 3.04
C LEU A 83 2.88 -8.44 3.58
N ASP A 84 2.15 -8.41 4.70
CA ASP A 84 1.58 -9.61 5.33
C ASP A 84 0.63 -10.33 4.36
N ILE A 85 -0.27 -9.59 3.70
CA ILE A 85 -1.17 -10.13 2.67
C ILE A 85 -0.38 -10.69 1.48
N ALA A 86 0.61 -9.95 0.98
CA ALA A 86 1.36 -10.35 -0.21
C ALA A 86 2.33 -11.52 0.02
N GLN A 87 2.75 -11.78 1.25
CA GLN A 87 3.61 -12.93 1.56
C GLN A 87 2.83 -14.25 1.57
N VAL A 88 1.51 -14.23 1.73
CA VAL A 88 0.63 -15.43 1.82
C VAL A 88 1.20 -16.49 2.79
N LYS A 89 2.10 -16.08 3.66
CA LYS A 89 2.70 -16.92 4.70
C LYS A 89 1.97 -16.65 6.00
N ASN A 90 1.58 -17.72 6.61
CA ASN A 90 0.88 -17.84 7.88
C ASN A 90 1.75 -17.28 9.03
N ASP A 91 2.05 -15.98 9.04
CA ASP A 91 2.75 -15.28 10.10
C ASP A 91 1.74 -14.44 10.90
N PHE A 92 1.25 -15.01 11.99
CA PHE A 92 0.70 -14.44 13.23
C PHE A 92 -0.20 -13.18 13.19
N ALA A 93 -0.29 -12.44 12.08
CA ALA A 93 -1.06 -11.20 11.95
C ALA A 93 -2.44 -11.39 11.31
N LEU A 94 -2.64 -12.48 10.55
CA LEU A 94 -3.87 -12.78 9.82
C LEU A 94 -4.48 -14.07 10.36
N ASP A 95 -5.77 -14.04 10.67
CA ASP A 95 -6.49 -15.24 11.10
C ASP A 95 -6.86 -16.15 9.90
N GLU A 96 -7.40 -17.34 10.20
CA GLU A 96 -7.74 -18.33 9.16
C GLU A 96 -8.86 -17.83 8.23
N GLU A 97 -9.77 -16.99 8.72
CA GLU A 97 -10.86 -16.43 7.93
C GLU A 97 -10.35 -15.32 7.00
N ASP A 98 -9.45 -14.48 7.49
CA ASP A 98 -8.77 -13.46 6.68
C ASP A 98 -7.97 -14.11 5.56
N MET A 99 -7.21 -15.17 5.87
CA MET A 99 -6.44 -15.91 4.88
C MET A 99 -7.33 -16.55 3.80
N LYS A 100 -8.49 -17.08 4.17
CA LYS A 100 -9.47 -17.62 3.20
C LYS A 100 -10.04 -16.51 2.32
N TYR A 101 -10.35 -15.35 2.89
CA TYR A 101 -10.86 -14.20 2.14
C TYR A 101 -9.82 -13.70 1.14
N ILE A 102 -8.61 -13.43 1.61
CA ILE A 102 -7.50 -12.98 0.77
C ILE A 102 -7.25 -13.98 -0.36
N GLY A 103 -7.13 -15.27 -0.04
CA GLY A 103 -6.87 -16.34 -1.00
C GLY A 103 -7.98 -16.57 -2.02
N TYR A 104 -9.21 -16.10 -1.76
CA TYR A 104 -10.27 -16.10 -2.74
C TYR A 104 -10.06 -15.04 -3.84
N TYR A 105 -9.51 -13.87 -3.49
CA TYR A 105 -9.34 -12.75 -4.40
C TYR A 105 -7.92 -12.59 -4.97
N LEU A 106 -6.92 -13.07 -4.22
CA LEU A 106 -5.50 -12.93 -4.56
C LEU A 106 -4.82 -14.30 -4.51
N SER A 107 -3.88 -14.51 -5.40
CA SER A 107 -2.97 -15.66 -5.35
C SER A 107 -1.52 -15.21 -5.47
N ALA A 108 -0.61 -15.98 -4.92
CA ALA A 108 0.83 -15.75 -5.08
C ALA A 108 1.48 -17.03 -5.59
N ASP A 109 2.48 -16.89 -6.45
CA ASP A 109 3.30 -17.99 -6.91
C ASP A 109 4.66 -18.04 -6.18
N GLU A 110 5.43 -19.12 -6.43
CA GLU A 110 6.77 -19.28 -5.86
C GLU A 110 7.81 -18.26 -6.36
N LYS A 111 7.48 -17.51 -7.44
CA LYS A 111 8.34 -16.52 -8.07
C LYS A 111 8.06 -15.10 -7.60
N ASP A 112 7.41 -14.95 -6.46
CA ASP A 112 7.02 -13.64 -5.91
C ASP A 112 6.07 -12.84 -6.83
N THR A 113 5.23 -13.52 -7.61
CA THR A 113 4.21 -12.90 -8.46
C THR A 113 2.86 -12.98 -7.77
N MET A 114 2.23 -11.83 -7.60
CA MET A 114 0.84 -11.72 -7.19
C MET A 114 -0.08 -11.73 -8.41
N ALA A 115 -1.22 -12.40 -8.29
CA ALA A 115 -2.21 -12.47 -9.35
C ALA A 115 -3.63 -12.32 -8.80
N THR A 116 -4.52 -11.83 -9.68
CA THR A 116 -5.95 -11.81 -9.40
C THR A 116 -6.54 -13.21 -9.53
N ALA A 117 -7.37 -13.62 -8.56
CA ALA A 117 -8.06 -14.91 -8.58
C ALA A 117 -9.55 -14.75 -8.93
N ALA A 118 -10.29 -13.92 -8.20
CA ALA A 118 -11.70 -13.64 -8.45
C ALA A 118 -11.95 -12.13 -8.61
N SER A 119 -13.08 -11.74 -9.21
CA SER A 119 -13.49 -10.33 -9.25
C SER A 119 -13.93 -9.85 -7.88
N ILE A 120 -13.62 -8.60 -7.55
CA ILE A 120 -14.00 -7.95 -6.30
C ILE A 120 -14.66 -6.61 -6.62
N LYS A 121 -15.62 -6.19 -5.80
CA LYS A 121 -16.13 -4.81 -5.84
C LYS A 121 -15.11 -3.89 -5.18
N ASN A 122 -15.01 -2.66 -5.68
CA ASN A 122 -14.10 -1.65 -5.12
C ASN A 122 -14.88 -0.63 -4.27
N ASP A 123 -15.80 -1.11 -3.43
CA ASP A 123 -16.72 -0.29 -2.63
C ASP A 123 -16.09 0.30 -1.37
N HIS A 124 -14.91 -0.19 -0.97
CA HIS A 124 -14.08 0.40 0.08
C HIS A 124 -13.04 1.40 -0.45
N LEU A 125 -13.00 1.66 -1.77
CA LEU A 125 -12.11 2.65 -2.38
C LEU A 125 -12.89 3.91 -2.73
N SER A 126 -12.50 5.04 -2.16
CA SER A 126 -13.00 6.35 -2.59
C SER A 126 -12.50 6.70 -4.00
N GLU A 127 -13.06 7.74 -4.60
CA GLU A 127 -12.58 8.23 -5.90
C GLU A 127 -11.13 8.77 -5.80
N THR A 128 -10.76 9.41 -4.69
CA THR A 128 -9.38 9.88 -4.48
C THR A 128 -8.40 8.73 -4.23
N ASP A 129 -8.84 7.63 -3.62
CA ASP A 129 -8.03 6.41 -3.51
C ASP A 129 -7.72 5.85 -4.90
N LYS A 130 -8.75 5.72 -5.75
CA LYS A 130 -8.59 5.24 -7.14
C LYS A 130 -7.72 6.16 -7.98
N GLU A 131 -7.86 7.47 -7.80
CA GLU A 131 -6.99 8.48 -8.44
C GLU A 131 -5.53 8.25 -8.08
N ALA A 132 -5.21 8.13 -6.79
CA ALA A 132 -3.84 7.93 -6.33
C ALA A 132 -3.24 6.60 -6.82
N LEU A 133 -4.03 5.52 -6.79
CA LEU A 133 -3.61 4.21 -7.29
C LEU A 133 -3.36 4.25 -8.80
N LYS A 134 -4.23 4.92 -9.55
CA LYS A 134 -4.06 5.13 -11.00
C LYS A 134 -2.83 5.97 -11.30
N TRP A 135 -2.63 7.07 -10.57
CA TRP A 135 -1.46 7.93 -10.71
C TRP A 135 -0.16 7.15 -10.46
N ALA A 136 -0.12 6.32 -9.41
CA ALA A 136 1.04 5.48 -9.13
C ALA A 136 1.36 4.52 -10.27
N TRP A 137 0.34 3.91 -10.87
CA TRP A 137 0.49 3.07 -12.05
C TRP A 137 0.99 3.85 -13.26
N ASP A 138 0.37 4.99 -13.58
CA ASP A 138 0.74 5.80 -14.75
C ASP A 138 2.18 6.34 -14.65
N THR A 139 2.67 6.59 -13.43
CA THR A 139 4.01 7.14 -13.18
C THR A 139 5.08 6.05 -13.14
N PHE A 140 4.78 4.90 -12.56
CA PHE A 140 5.78 3.87 -12.25
C PHE A 140 5.45 2.49 -12.83
N GLY A 141 4.30 2.31 -13.48
CA GLY A 141 3.85 1.01 -13.99
C GLY A 141 4.79 0.36 -15.01
N ASP A 142 5.51 1.15 -15.79
CA ASP A 142 6.49 0.65 -16.77
C ASP A 142 7.88 0.39 -16.16
N ARG A 143 8.11 0.77 -14.89
CA ARG A 143 9.41 0.57 -14.24
C ARG A 143 9.54 -0.83 -13.64
N GLU A 144 10.76 -1.32 -13.60
CA GLU A 144 11.09 -2.56 -12.90
C GLU A 144 10.98 -2.40 -11.37
N ALA A 145 10.61 -3.49 -10.69
CA ALA A 145 10.39 -3.50 -9.24
C ALA A 145 11.57 -2.95 -8.43
N PHE A 146 12.79 -3.35 -8.79
CA PHE A 146 14.01 -2.92 -8.10
C PHE A 146 14.45 -1.51 -8.48
N ASP A 147 14.05 -0.99 -9.64
CA ASP A 147 14.25 0.40 -10.00
C ASP A 147 13.41 1.31 -9.09
N ILE A 148 12.12 1.02 -8.94
CA ILE A 148 11.26 1.77 -8.01
C ILE A 148 11.79 1.67 -6.58
N ALA A 149 12.23 0.48 -6.16
CA ALA A 149 12.74 0.25 -4.82
C ALA A 149 14.01 1.07 -4.52
N ASN A 150 15.04 0.94 -5.35
CA ASN A 150 16.37 1.46 -5.06
C ASN A 150 16.61 2.88 -5.60
N ASN A 151 16.04 3.20 -6.77
CA ASN A 151 16.34 4.46 -7.46
C ASN A 151 15.23 5.51 -7.26
N VAL A 152 14.07 5.12 -6.75
CA VAL A 152 12.98 6.04 -6.44
C VAL A 152 12.73 6.08 -4.93
N SER A 153 12.25 5.00 -4.33
CA SER A 153 11.76 5.05 -2.95
C SER A 153 12.83 5.34 -1.90
N HIS A 154 14.11 5.08 -2.19
CA HIS A 154 15.23 5.40 -1.30
C HIS A 154 15.57 6.89 -1.25
N LEU A 155 15.14 7.68 -2.23
CA LEU A 155 15.37 9.12 -2.25
C LEU A 155 14.52 9.88 -1.24
N TYR A 156 13.41 9.29 -0.77
CA TYR A 156 12.42 10.00 0.04
C TYR A 156 12.67 9.88 1.54
N PRO A 157 12.41 10.96 2.29
CA PRO A 157 12.78 11.09 3.71
C PRO A 157 12.26 10.00 4.61
N GLU A 158 11.09 9.41 4.33
CA GLU A 158 10.53 8.31 5.10
C GLU A 158 11.42 7.07 5.10
N TRP A 159 12.26 6.89 4.09
CA TRP A 159 13.27 5.82 4.06
C TRP A 159 14.69 6.33 4.22
N ALA A 160 15.06 7.46 3.59
CA ALA A 160 16.42 7.98 3.55
C ALA A 160 17.02 8.21 4.95
N GLN A 161 16.19 8.55 5.94
CA GLN A 161 16.61 8.67 7.35
C GLN A 161 17.21 7.39 7.93
N PHE A 162 16.97 6.23 7.32
CA PHE A 162 17.47 4.92 7.76
C PHE A 162 18.58 4.37 6.83
N GLU A 163 19.06 5.14 5.85
CA GLU A 163 20.07 4.68 4.89
C GLU A 163 21.32 4.16 5.58
N ASP A 164 21.86 4.90 6.55
CA ASP A 164 23.04 4.52 7.30
C ASP A 164 22.86 3.16 8.01
N PHE A 165 21.67 2.89 8.52
CA PHE A 165 21.38 1.61 9.16
C PHE A 165 21.38 0.46 8.15
N PHE A 166 20.69 0.60 7.01
CA PHE A 166 20.53 -0.50 6.06
C PHE A 166 21.73 -0.70 5.13
N VAL A 167 22.35 0.41 4.66
CA VAL A 167 23.40 0.37 3.65
C VAL A 167 24.77 0.29 4.32
N ARG A 168 25.10 1.26 5.17
CA ARG A 168 26.44 1.36 5.78
C ARG A 168 26.59 0.44 6.98
N GLY A 169 25.55 0.33 7.80
CA GLY A 169 25.54 -0.52 9.00
C GLY A 169 25.27 -2.00 8.75
N GLY A 170 24.90 -2.40 7.52
CA GLY A 170 24.50 -3.78 7.19
C GLY A 170 23.30 -4.27 8.00
N GLY A 171 22.45 -3.35 8.49
CA GLY A 171 21.32 -3.64 9.35
C GLY A 171 20.29 -4.55 8.68
N ARG A 172 19.71 -5.43 9.49
CA ARG A 172 18.62 -6.33 9.08
C ARG A 172 17.36 -6.01 9.87
N GLY A 173 16.20 -6.42 9.31
CA GLY A 173 14.91 -6.21 9.94
C GLY A 173 14.20 -4.97 9.42
N ARG A 174 13.40 -4.33 10.27
CA ARG A 174 12.53 -3.20 9.92
C ARG A 174 12.69 -2.05 10.91
N ARG A 175 12.35 -0.83 10.48
CA ARG A 175 12.27 0.38 11.29
C ARG A 175 10.93 1.04 11.03
N ASP A 176 10.24 1.44 12.09
CA ASP A 176 8.95 2.11 11.97
C ASP A 176 9.13 3.48 11.29
N ILE A 177 8.25 3.79 10.37
CA ILE A 177 8.18 5.08 9.69
C ILE A 177 7.06 5.89 10.32
N ASP A 178 7.38 7.10 10.78
CA ASP A 178 6.35 8.07 11.13
C ASP A 178 5.72 8.60 9.83
N PRO A 179 4.39 8.42 9.62
CA PRO A 179 3.71 8.87 8.41
C PRO A 179 3.85 10.37 8.12
N ILE A 180 4.14 11.20 9.11
CA ILE A 180 4.41 12.63 8.90
C ILE A 180 5.57 12.86 7.92
N LYS A 181 6.48 11.91 7.78
CA LYS A 181 7.62 11.97 6.86
C LYS A 181 7.23 11.93 5.38
N PHE A 182 6.03 11.49 5.06
CA PHE A 182 5.49 11.53 3.70
C PHE A 182 5.27 12.97 3.19
N PHE A 183 5.18 13.95 4.08
CA PHE A 183 5.09 15.38 3.71
C PHE A 183 6.45 16.02 3.44
N ASP A 184 7.54 15.42 3.91
CA ASP A 184 8.87 16.00 3.74
C ASP A 184 9.36 15.81 2.29
N ASN A 185 10.10 16.80 1.77
CA ASN A 185 10.72 16.73 0.45
C ASN A 185 12.10 16.08 0.53
N PRO A 186 12.56 15.38 -0.53
CA PRO A 186 13.92 14.89 -0.62
C PRO A 186 14.93 16.04 -0.76
N GLU A 187 16.18 15.83 -0.34
CA GLU A 187 17.24 16.86 -0.33
C GLU A 187 17.58 17.41 -1.71
N HIS A 188 17.46 16.59 -2.75
CA HIS A 188 17.91 16.90 -4.11
C HIS A 188 16.79 17.27 -5.09
N GLY A 189 15.64 17.70 -4.56
CA GLY A 189 14.45 18.02 -5.35
C GLY A 189 13.51 16.82 -5.50
N ASP A 190 12.25 17.10 -5.69
CA ASP A 190 11.20 16.09 -5.81
C ASP A 190 10.76 15.97 -7.27
N GLU A 191 11.22 14.94 -7.94
CA GLU A 191 10.92 14.69 -9.36
C GLU A 191 9.46 14.25 -9.56
N PHE A 192 8.92 13.43 -8.65
CA PHE A 192 7.65 12.73 -8.88
C PHE A 192 6.48 13.27 -8.05
N PHE A 193 6.74 13.72 -6.81
CA PHE A 193 5.69 14.11 -5.86
C PHE A 193 5.72 15.61 -5.55
N SER A 194 6.35 16.41 -6.42
CA SER A 194 6.36 17.88 -6.28
C SER A 194 4.93 18.42 -6.27
N GLN A 195 4.64 19.33 -5.36
CA GLN A 195 3.33 19.91 -5.17
C GLN A 195 3.45 21.37 -4.71
N ASP A 196 2.39 22.13 -4.92
CA ASP A 196 2.27 23.49 -4.40
C ASP A 196 2.43 23.52 -2.87
N ALA A 197 3.20 24.48 -2.35
CA ALA A 197 3.54 24.55 -0.94
C ALA A 197 2.33 24.77 -0.03
N ASP A 198 1.35 25.57 -0.47
CA ASP A 198 0.16 25.86 0.31
C ASP A 198 -0.78 24.65 0.35
N GLN A 199 -0.90 23.91 -0.77
CA GLN A 199 -1.65 22.65 -0.82
C GLN A 199 -1.02 21.60 0.07
N LEU A 200 0.31 21.46 0.03
CA LEU A 200 1.04 20.52 0.88
C LEU A 200 0.87 20.85 2.38
N ALA A 201 0.93 22.14 2.74
CA ALA A 201 0.71 22.59 4.10
C ALA A 201 -0.72 22.29 4.58
N ALA A 202 -1.73 22.56 3.74
CA ALA A 202 -3.13 22.26 4.05
C ALA A 202 -3.37 20.75 4.25
N ALA A 203 -2.82 19.89 3.39
CA ALA A 203 -2.92 18.43 3.55
C ALA A 203 -2.24 17.94 4.84
N ARG A 204 -1.09 18.53 5.19
CA ARG A 204 -0.40 18.21 6.44
C ARG A 204 -1.20 18.63 7.68
N GLU A 205 -1.84 19.78 7.64
CA GLU A 205 -2.71 20.25 8.73
C GLU A 205 -3.90 19.31 8.91
N LEU A 206 -4.58 18.92 7.84
CA LEU A 206 -5.67 17.92 7.89
C LEU A 206 -5.21 16.62 8.56
N TYR A 207 -4.05 16.09 8.19
CA TYR A 207 -3.51 14.88 8.81
C TYR A 207 -3.29 15.04 10.32
N ILE A 208 -2.73 16.18 10.75
CA ILE A 208 -2.47 16.46 12.16
C ILE A 208 -3.78 16.58 12.94
N ASP A 209 -4.77 17.27 12.38
CA ASP A 209 -6.07 17.46 13.00
C ASP A 209 -6.83 16.13 13.17
N ASP A 210 -6.81 15.28 12.16
CA ASP A 210 -7.40 13.93 12.24
C ASP A 210 -6.72 13.08 13.33
N LYS A 211 -5.40 13.12 13.41
CA LYS A 211 -4.64 12.41 14.47
C LYS A 211 -4.98 12.91 15.87
N ASN A 212 -5.09 14.23 16.03
CA ASN A 212 -5.45 14.84 17.32
C ASN A 212 -6.90 14.49 17.72
N ALA A 213 -7.82 14.50 16.75
CA ALA A 213 -9.21 14.11 16.99
C ALA A 213 -9.33 12.63 17.44
N LEU A 214 -8.62 11.72 16.78
CA LEU A 214 -8.58 10.30 17.15
C LEU A 214 -7.98 10.10 18.55
N ALA A 215 -6.90 10.81 18.89
CA ALA A 215 -6.27 10.73 20.20
C ALA A 215 -7.16 11.27 21.31
N ALA A 216 -8.08 12.18 21.02
CA ALA A 216 -9.02 12.73 22.01
C ALA A 216 -10.22 11.80 22.28
N LEU A 217 -10.45 10.80 21.44
CA LEU A 217 -11.55 9.83 21.56
C LEU A 217 -11.15 8.53 22.26
N GLY A 218 -9.87 8.27 22.44
CA GLY A 218 -9.32 7.06 23.08
C GLY A 218 -8.77 7.32 24.45
#